data_7ae00af5cbabd89c4f979cdd9513c480
#
_entry.id   7ae00af5cbabd89c4f979cdd9513c480
#
_cell.length_a   1.000
_cell.length_b   1.000
_cell.length_c   1.000
_cell.angle_alpha   90.00
_cell.angle_beta   90.00
_cell.angle_gamma   90.00
#
_symmetry.space_group_name_H-M   'P 1'
#
loop_
_entity.id
_entity.type
_entity.pdbx_description
1 polymer ?
#
loop_
_entity_poly.entity_id
_entity_poly.type
_entity_poly.pdbx_seq_one_letter_code
_entity_poly.pdbx_strand_id
1 'polypeptide(L)'
;LSHGHYDHGNGLARFLEVNDHAQIYINRHASGQYYYRSERYIGIDPEVIRTLSESGRVVFTDDTYIIDDELSLCTCNDKTSVFPVDNAGLTEKIGDTFVPDRFLHEQYLVINDKTHISQTEKSVIGRRIVLSGCSHKGILNIVNWLRPDVLIGGFHFMDIDVSSGYSDVLNKAAEVLMTEHEGRTPTMFYTCHCTGAAQYSYLKKRMCDRLEYLSSGQTVEI
;
A
#
# COMPACT_ATOMS: atom_id res chain seq x y z
N LEU A 1 -9.94 -0.23 -3.24
CA LEU A 1 -9.09 -1.44 -3.29
C LEU A 1 -7.65 -1.04 -3.53
N SER A 2 -6.70 -1.58 -2.75
CA SER A 2 -5.28 -1.21 -2.88
C SER A 2 -4.59 -1.83 -4.11
N HIS A 3 -4.89 -3.08 -4.43
CA HIS A 3 -4.31 -3.79 -5.56
C HIS A 3 -5.09 -5.08 -5.92
N GLY A 4 -4.73 -5.72 -7.02
CA GLY A 4 -5.47 -6.81 -7.65
C GLY A 4 -5.17 -8.22 -7.13
N HIS A 5 -4.71 -8.41 -5.87
CA HIS A 5 -4.51 -9.74 -5.29
C HIS A 5 -5.75 -10.23 -4.53
N TYR A 6 -5.93 -11.56 -4.51
CA TYR A 6 -7.14 -12.23 -3.97
C TYR A 6 -7.40 -11.92 -2.50
N ASP A 7 -6.38 -11.83 -1.68
CA ASP A 7 -6.46 -11.55 -0.24
C ASP A 7 -6.84 -10.10 0.07
N HIS A 8 -6.79 -9.21 -0.93
CA HIS A 8 -7.28 -7.83 -0.84
C HIS A 8 -8.62 -7.63 -1.56
N GLY A 9 -8.90 -8.39 -2.60
CA GLY A 9 -10.07 -8.19 -3.47
C GLY A 9 -11.24 -9.13 -3.24
N ASN A 10 -11.03 -10.40 -2.87
CA ASN A 10 -12.13 -11.37 -2.82
C ASN A 10 -13.18 -11.08 -1.74
N GLY A 11 -12.83 -10.35 -0.69
CA GLY A 11 -13.78 -9.88 0.31
C GLY A 11 -14.84 -8.90 -0.22
N LEU A 12 -14.63 -8.31 -1.41
CA LEU A 12 -15.56 -7.36 -2.01
C LEU A 12 -16.91 -7.98 -2.36
N ALA A 13 -16.98 -9.28 -2.69
CA ALA A 13 -18.26 -9.97 -2.87
C ALA A 13 -19.12 -9.87 -1.60
N ARG A 14 -18.54 -10.19 -0.45
CA ARG A 14 -19.25 -10.06 0.84
C ARG A 14 -19.54 -8.60 1.20
N PHE A 15 -18.65 -7.68 0.86
CA PHE A 15 -18.89 -6.26 1.08
C PHE A 15 -20.12 -5.76 0.32
N LEU A 16 -20.33 -6.20 -0.92
CA LEU A 16 -21.50 -5.84 -1.73
C LEU A 16 -22.82 -6.32 -1.10
N GLU A 17 -22.81 -7.46 -0.40
CA GLU A 17 -24.01 -8.00 0.26
C GLU A 17 -24.40 -7.22 1.52
N VAL A 18 -23.40 -6.69 2.26
CA VAL A 18 -23.62 -6.05 3.56
C VAL A 18 -23.61 -4.52 3.50
N ASN A 19 -23.21 -3.96 2.37
CA ASN A 19 -23.21 -2.52 2.11
C ASN A 19 -23.82 -2.26 0.73
N ASP A 20 -24.88 -1.48 0.66
CA ASP A 20 -25.68 -1.24 -0.55
C ASP A 20 -25.42 0.12 -1.23
N HIS A 21 -24.60 0.97 -0.64
CA HIS A 21 -24.45 2.36 -1.10
C HIS A 21 -23.00 2.80 -1.37
N ALA A 22 -22.00 2.23 -0.73
CA ALA A 22 -20.62 2.69 -0.88
C ALA A 22 -20.10 2.47 -2.31
N GLN A 23 -19.41 3.48 -2.84
CA GLN A 23 -18.65 3.35 -4.08
C GLN A 23 -17.36 2.57 -3.84
N ILE A 24 -16.93 1.80 -4.82
CA ILE A 24 -15.75 0.95 -4.77
C ILE A 24 -14.77 1.43 -5.84
N TYR A 25 -13.66 2.03 -5.42
CA TYR A 25 -12.60 2.51 -6.30
C TYR A 25 -11.59 1.41 -6.56
N ILE A 26 -11.43 1.04 -7.83
CA ILE A 26 -10.54 -0.05 -8.28
C ILE A 26 -9.68 0.45 -9.42
N ASN A 27 -8.36 0.25 -9.33
CA ASN A 27 -7.52 0.50 -10.49
C ASN A 27 -7.91 -0.44 -11.64
N ARG A 28 -7.97 0.08 -12.88
CA ARG A 28 -8.41 -0.69 -14.05
C ARG A 28 -7.57 -1.94 -14.33
N HIS A 29 -6.32 -1.97 -13.88
CA HIS A 29 -5.45 -3.13 -13.99
C HIS A 29 -5.70 -4.18 -12.92
N ALA A 30 -6.49 -3.89 -11.86
CA ALA A 30 -6.69 -4.82 -10.74
C ALA A 30 -7.41 -6.12 -11.11
N SER A 31 -8.09 -6.17 -12.25
CA SER A 31 -8.73 -7.38 -12.82
C SER A 31 -7.78 -8.22 -13.69
N GLY A 32 -6.48 -7.92 -13.70
CA GLY A 32 -5.48 -8.68 -14.44
C GLY A 32 -5.29 -10.11 -13.92
N GLN A 33 -4.55 -10.91 -14.66
CA GLN A 33 -4.25 -12.28 -14.30
C GLN A 33 -2.90 -12.36 -13.59
N TYR A 34 -2.93 -12.39 -12.26
CA TYR A 34 -1.74 -12.39 -11.40
C TYR A 34 -1.47 -13.77 -10.84
N TYR A 35 -0.18 -14.16 -10.79
CA TYR A 35 0.26 -15.49 -10.39
C TYR A 35 1.50 -15.42 -9.49
N TYR A 36 1.63 -16.43 -8.63
CA TYR A 36 2.87 -16.72 -7.93
C TYR A 36 3.59 -17.88 -8.61
N ARG A 37 4.85 -17.65 -8.98
CA ARG A 37 5.72 -18.60 -9.71
C ARG A 37 5.12 -19.13 -11.03
N SER A 38 4.26 -18.33 -11.67
CA SER A 38 3.54 -18.69 -12.90
C SER A 38 2.64 -19.94 -12.78
N GLU A 39 2.38 -20.41 -11.57
CA GLU A 39 1.60 -21.63 -11.29
C GLU A 39 0.33 -21.33 -10.51
N ARG A 40 0.47 -20.62 -9.38
CA ARG A 40 -0.65 -20.33 -8.49
C ARG A 40 -1.30 -19.00 -8.86
N TYR A 41 -2.58 -19.04 -9.24
CA TYR A 41 -3.36 -17.81 -9.43
C TYR A 41 -3.52 -17.07 -8.10
N ILE A 42 -3.17 -15.80 -8.10
CA ILE A 42 -3.28 -14.90 -6.94
C ILE A 42 -4.06 -13.62 -7.25
N GLY A 43 -4.65 -13.51 -8.45
CA GLY A 43 -5.54 -12.40 -8.80
C GLY A 43 -6.88 -12.47 -8.06
N ILE A 44 -7.69 -11.44 -8.21
CA ILE A 44 -9.06 -11.42 -7.71
C ILE A 44 -9.87 -12.49 -8.48
N ASP A 45 -10.72 -13.23 -7.76
CA ASP A 45 -11.60 -14.21 -8.38
C ASP A 45 -12.42 -13.57 -9.51
N PRO A 46 -12.39 -14.13 -10.75
CA PRO A 46 -13.14 -13.58 -11.89
C PRO A 46 -14.65 -13.41 -11.61
N GLU A 47 -15.22 -14.26 -10.76
CA GLU A 47 -16.63 -14.15 -10.37
C GLU A 47 -16.88 -12.91 -9.49
N VAL A 48 -15.94 -12.58 -8.60
CA VAL A 48 -15.98 -11.34 -7.81
C VAL A 48 -15.88 -10.13 -8.72
N ILE A 49 -14.97 -10.15 -9.72
CA ILE A 49 -14.84 -9.06 -10.71
C ILE A 49 -16.15 -8.89 -11.50
N ARG A 50 -16.78 -10.00 -11.92
CA ARG A 50 -18.08 -9.96 -12.62
C ARG A 50 -19.15 -9.32 -11.75
N THR A 51 -19.29 -9.77 -10.50
CA THR A 51 -20.26 -9.24 -9.53
C THR A 51 -20.05 -7.75 -9.28
N LEU A 52 -18.79 -7.33 -9.11
CA LEU A 52 -18.43 -5.92 -8.96
C LEU A 52 -18.86 -5.09 -10.18
N SER A 53 -18.57 -5.57 -11.38
CA SER A 53 -18.91 -4.86 -12.63
C SER A 53 -20.43 -4.70 -12.81
N GLU A 54 -21.20 -5.70 -12.40
CA GLU A 54 -22.67 -5.69 -12.47
C GLU A 54 -23.32 -4.83 -11.38
N SER A 55 -22.60 -4.53 -10.29
CA SER A 55 -23.14 -3.78 -9.14
C SER A 55 -23.48 -2.31 -9.46
N GLY A 56 -22.89 -1.74 -10.50
CA GLY A 56 -23.01 -0.31 -10.82
C GLY A 56 -22.32 0.62 -9.83
N ARG A 57 -21.53 0.10 -8.87
CA ARG A 57 -20.88 0.89 -7.80
C ARG A 57 -19.37 0.98 -7.94
N VAL A 58 -18.81 0.41 -9.01
CA VAL A 58 -17.37 0.45 -9.26
C VAL A 58 -17.00 1.73 -10.00
N VAL A 59 -16.00 2.41 -9.47
CA VAL A 59 -15.29 3.51 -10.14
C VAL A 59 -13.91 2.99 -10.52
N PHE A 60 -13.66 2.84 -11.81
CA PHE A 60 -12.35 2.48 -12.32
C PHE A 60 -11.43 3.69 -12.29
N THR A 61 -10.30 3.54 -11.63
CA THR A 61 -9.28 4.58 -11.50
C THR A 61 -8.10 4.32 -12.44
N ASP A 62 -7.44 5.39 -12.82
CA ASP A 62 -6.17 5.40 -13.53
C ASP A 62 -5.02 5.79 -12.59
N ASP A 63 -3.97 6.43 -13.11
CA ASP A 63 -2.78 6.78 -12.33
C ASP A 63 -3.05 7.77 -11.19
N THR A 64 -3.98 8.68 -11.39
CA THR A 64 -4.43 9.62 -10.35
C THR A 64 -5.93 9.81 -10.46
N TYR A 65 -6.62 9.74 -9.33
CA TYR A 65 -8.05 10.01 -9.24
C TYR A 65 -8.34 10.87 -7.99
N ILE A 66 -8.95 12.03 -8.20
CA ILE A 66 -9.38 12.93 -7.12
C ILE A 66 -10.79 12.53 -6.70
N ILE A 67 -10.97 12.13 -5.45
CA ILE A 67 -12.27 11.80 -4.87
C ILE A 67 -12.96 13.08 -4.42
N ASP A 68 -12.25 13.89 -3.64
CA ASP A 68 -12.69 15.20 -3.17
C ASP A 68 -11.47 16.10 -2.88
N ASP A 69 -11.64 17.17 -2.14
CA ASP A 69 -10.58 18.14 -1.84
C ASP A 69 -9.56 17.69 -0.78
N GLU A 70 -9.80 16.55 -0.12
CA GLU A 70 -8.88 15.94 0.85
C GLU A 70 -8.40 14.54 0.39
N LEU A 71 -9.24 13.79 -0.34
CA LEU A 71 -9.01 12.40 -0.68
C LEU A 71 -8.62 12.24 -2.15
N SER A 72 -7.54 11.54 -2.39
CA SER A 72 -7.11 11.14 -3.73
C SER A 72 -6.51 9.75 -3.76
N LEU A 73 -6.55 9.13 -4.94
CA LEU A 73 -5.87 7.87 -5.23
C LEU A 73 -4.74 8.13 -6.21
N CYS A 74 -3.60 7.48 -6.01
CA CYS A 74 -2.48 7.52 -6.96
C CYS A 74 -1.78 6.16 -7.05
N THR A 75 -1.23 5.84 -8.22
CA THR A 75 -0.49 4.60 -8.46
C THR A 75 1.02 4.77 -8.39
N CYS A 76 1.53 5.97 -8.62
CA CYS A 76 2.95 6.24 -8.83
C CYS A 76 3.57 5.43 -10.00
N ASN A 77 2.77 5.06 -11.02
CA ASN A 77 3.26 4.31 -12.20
C ASN A 77 4.24 5.14 -13.04
N ASP A 78 4.18 6.46 -12.96
CA ASP A 78 5.06 7.42 -13.63
C ASP A 78 6.40 7.62 -12.90
N LYS A 79 6.56 7.07 -11.69
CA LYS A 79 7.73 7.28 -10.85
C LYS A 79 8.81 6.24 -11.12
N THR A 80 10.06 6.69 -11.06
CA THR A 80 11.22 5.80 -11.13
C THR A 80 11.58 5.30 -9.73
N SER A 81 11.74 3.98 -9.58
CA SER A 81 12.20 3.37 -8.35
C SER A 81 13.67 3.70 -8.10
N VAL A 82 13.95 4.19 -6.90
CA VAL A 82 15.32 4.52 -6.43
C VAL A 82 15.88 3.35 -5.61
N PHE A 83 14.99 2.64 -4.92
CA PHE A 83 15.34 1.49 -4.10
C PHE A 83 14.93 0.20 -4.80
N PRO A 84 15.75 -0.86 -4.73
CA PRO A 84 15.40 -2.16 -5.28
C PRO A 84 14.17 -2.74 -4.58
N VAL A 85 13.38 -3.49 -5.33
CA VAL A 85 12.20 -4.18 -4.82
C VAL A 85 12.35 -5.66 -5.13
N ASP A 86 12.13 -6.51 -4.15
CA ASP A 86 12.09 -7.95 -4.33
C ASP A 86 10.62 -8.41 -4.39
N ASN A 87 10.18 -8.72 -5.59
CA ASN A 87 8.88 -9.34 -5.88
C ASN A 87 9.08 -10.69 -6.57
N ALA A 88 10.13 -11.41 -6.21
CA ALA A 88 10.50 -12.67 -6.86
C ALA A 88 9.32 -13.65 -6.90
N GLY A 89 9.02 -14.10 -8.11
CA GLY A 89 7.95 -15.07 -8.37
C GLY A 89 6.56 -14.45 -8.57
N LEU A 90 6.38 -13.14 -8.40
CA LEU A 90 5.12 -12.49 -8.73
C LEU A 90 5.08 -12.15 -10.22
N THR A 91 4.09 -12.68 -10.92
CA THR A 91 3.97 -12.57 -12.39
C THR A 91 2.57 -12.18 -12.82
N GLU A 92 2.50 -11.48 -13.94
CA GLU A 92 1.28 -11.19 -14.68
C GLU A 92 1.23 -12.06 -15.94
N LYS A 93 0.08 -12.65 -16.24
CA LYS A 93 -0.13 -13.36 -17.50
C LYS A 93 -0.75 -12.43 -18.54
N ILE A 94 0.01 -12.20 -19.63
CA ILE A 94 -0.43 -11.39 -20.77
C ILE A 94 -0.54 -12.34 -21.98
N GLY A 95 -1.76 -12.57 -22.45
CA GLY A 95 -2.04 -13.62 -23.43
C GLY A 95 -1.61 -14.98 -22.87
N ASP A 96 -0.68 -15.66 -23.55
CA ASP A 96 -0.15 -16.96 -23.12
C ASP A 96 1.24 -16.87 -22.42
N THR A 97 1.70 -15.63 -22.15
CA THR A 97 3.06 -15.42 -21.61
C THR A 97 2.99 -14.89 -20.19
N PHE A 98 3.84 -15.43 -19.32
CA PHE A 98 4.07 -14.88 -17.98
C PHE A 98 5.24 -13.90 -18.01
N VAL A 99 4.99 -12.72 -17.48
CA VAL A 99 6.00 -11.65 -17.32
C VAL A 99 6.07 -11.25 -15.86
N PRO A 100 7.19 -10.66 -15.38
CA PRO A 100 7.21 -10.10 -14.03
C PRO A 100 6.08 -9.09 -13.84
N ASP A 101 5.38 -9.19 -12.71
CA ASP A 101 4.34 -8.21 -12.36
C ASP A 101 4.99 -6.84 -12.13
N ARG A 102 4.48 -5.84 -12.82
CA ARG A 102 4.91 -4.44 -12.71
C ARG A 102 4.11 -3.65 -11.67
N PHE A 103 3.11 -4.30 -11.09
CA PHE A 103 2.19 -3.71 -10.10
C PHE A 103 1.49 -2.43 -10.58
N LEU A 104 1.15 -2.36 -11.87
CA LEU A 104 0.39 -1.23 -12.42
C LEU A 104 -0.97 -1.06 -11.73
N HIS A 105 -1.48 -2.13 -11.15
CA HIS A 105 -2.74 -2.19 -10.39
C HIS A 105 -2.64 -1.70 -8.94
N GLU A 106 -1.43 -1.44 -8.41
CA GLU A 106 -1.27 -0.98 -7.03
C GLU A 106 -1.53 0.52 -6.95
N GLN A 107 -2.42 0.90 -6.03
CA GLN A 107 -2.78 2.30 -5.75
C GLN A 107 -2.81 2.59 -4.26
N TYR A 108 -2.58 3.84 -3.93
CA TYR A 108 -2.50 4.37 -2.57
C TYR A 108 -3.61 5.39 -2.35
N LEU A 109 -4.28 5.33 -1.19
CA LEU A 109 -5.15 6.42 -0.75
C LEU A 109 -4.30 7.47 -0.06
N VAL A 110 -4.35 8.69 -0.58
CA VAL A 110 -3.69 9.87 -0.01
C VAL A 110 -4.76 10.76 0.60
N ILE A 111 -4.61 11.04 1.89
CA ILE A 111 -5.47 11.96 2.65
C ILE A 111 -4.64 13.20 2.97
N ASN A 112 -5.08 14.36 2.52
CA ASN A 112 -4.49 15.64 2.87
C ASN A 112 -5.36 16.28 3.96
N ASP A 113 -5.07 15.91 5.23
CA ASP A 113 -5.79 16.41 6.38
C ASP A 113 -5.50 17.91 6.59
N LYS A 114 -6.53 18.73 6.47
CA LYS A 114 -6.47 20.18 6.63
C LYS A 114 -6.80 20.64 8.06
N THR A 115 -7.15 19.73 8.96
CA THR A 115 -7.59 20.08 10.32
C THR A 115 -6.42 20.42 11.25
N HIS A 116 -5.22 19.87 11.00
CA HIS A 116 -4.01 20.17 11.75
C HIS A 116 -3.24 21.35 11.16
N ILE A 117 -3.82 22.54 11.27
CA ILE A 117 -3.15 23.78 10.84
C ILE A 117 -2.31 24.29 12.01
N SER A 118 -0.98 24.21 11.89
CA SER A 118 -0.09 24.95 12.80
C SER A 118 -0.28 26.45 12.60
N GLN A 119 -0.76 27.15 13.64
CA GLN A 119 -0.98 28.61 13.60
C GLN A 119 0.31 29.45 13.52
N THR A 120 1.49 28.81 13.49
CA THR A 120 2.79 29.48 13.57
C THR A 120 3.49 29.68 12.22
N GLU A 121 2.98 29.10 11.14
CA GLU A 121 3.61 29.23 9.81
C GLU A 121 2.66 29.82 8.76
N LYS A 122 3.20 30.71 7.92
CA LYS A 122 2.48 31.40 6.83
C LYS A 122 2.04 30.47 5.67
N SER A 123 2.22 29.15 5.80
CA SER A 123 1.74 28.16 4.83
C SER A 123 0.92 27.08 5.55
N VAL A 124 -0.32 26.92 5.15
CA VAL A 124 -1.17 25.80 5.54
C VAL A 124 -0.65 24.54 4.87
N ILE A 125 0.31 23.86 5.49
CA ILE A 125 0.70 22.53 5.06
C ILE A 125 -0.15 21.55 5.86
N GLY A 126 -1.17 21.00 5.21
CA GLY A 126 -1.97 19.93 5.80
C GLY A 126 -1.13 18.67 6.03
N ARG A 127 -1.54 17.84 6.99
CA ARG A 127 -0.90 16.56 7.27
C ARG A 127 -1.23 15.56 6.16
N ARG A 128 -0.23 14.90 5.61
CA ARG A 128 -0.39 13.90 4.57
C ARG A 128 -0.38 12.50 5.15
N ILE A 129 -1.49 11.79 5.02
CA ILE A 129 -1.66 10.41 5.45
C ILE A 129 -1.75 9.54 4.20
N VAL A 130 -0.98 8.45 4.14
CA VAL A 130 -1.00 7.50 3.02
C VAL A 130 -1.40 6.12 3.52
N LEU A 131 -2.44 5.55 2.91
CA LEU A 131 -2.80 4.16 3.11
C LEU A 131 -2.30 3.33 1.92
N SER A 132 -1.48 2.34 2.22
CA SER A 132 -0.98 1.34 1.27
C SER A 132 -1.56 -0.03 1.58
N GLY A 133 -1.60 -0.92 0.59
CA GLY A 133 -1.83 -2.35 0.81
C GLY A 133 -0.54 -3.05 1.23
N CYS A 134 0.01 -3.86 0.31
CA CYS A 134 1.25 -4.60 0.52
C CYS A 134 2.52 -3.81 0.20
N SER A 135 2.42 -2.67 -0.46
CA SER A 135 3.57 -1.87 -0.88
C SER A 135 4.51 -2.62 -1.84
N HIS A 136 3.96 -3.31 -2.84
CA HIS A 136 4.72 -4.10 -3.81
C HIS A 136 5.71 -3.28 -4.65
N LYS A 137 5.46 -1.97 -4.84
CA LYS A 137 6.43 -1.05 -5.46
C LYS A 137 7.59 -0.66 -4.54
N GLY A 138 7.62 -1.27 -3.35
CA GLY A 138 8.62 -1.06 -2.31
C GLY A 138 8.27 0.11 -1.39
N ILE A 139 8.15 -0.17 -0.10
CA ILE A 139 7.81 0.84 0.91
C ILE A 139 8.77 2.05 0.88
N LEU A 140 10.07 1.82 0.63
CA LEU A 140 11.07 2.87 0.56
C LEU A 140 10.82 3.82 -0.62
N ASN A 141 10.42 3.28 -1.77
CA ASN A 141 10.05 4.06 -2.95
C ASN A 141 8.78 4.88 -2.69
N ILE A 142 7.75 4.25 -2.10
CA ILE A 142 6.47 4.89 -1.79
C ILE A 142 6.66 6.07 -0.84
N VAL A 143 7.44 5.89 0.22
CA VAL A 143 7.78 6.97 1.16
C VAL A 143 8.55 8.09 0.46
N ASN A 144 9.52 7.74 -0.38
CA ASN A 144 10.29 8.73 -1.14
C ASN A 144 9.43 9.53 -2.12
N TRP A 145 8.46 8.90 -2.77
CA TRP A 145 7.58 9.57 -3.75
C TRP A 145 6.49 10.42 -3.10
N LEU A 146 5.82 9.87 -2.08
CA LEU A 146 4.63 10.47 -1.50
C LEU A 146 4.92 11.33 -0.27
N ARG A 147 6.07 11.10 0.39
CA ARG A 147 6.53 11.84 1.58
C ARG A 147 5.42 12.02 2.62
N PRO A 148 4.85 10.91 3.16
CA PRO A 148 3.77 10.98 4.13
C PRO A 148 4.25 11.46 5.49
N ASP A 149 3.36 12.13 6.26
CA ASP A 149 3.55 12.36 7.70
C ASP A 149 3.11 11.11 8.49
N VAL A 150 2.12 10.36 7.94
CA VAL A 150 1.71 9.06 8.46
C VAL A 150 1.56 8.07 7.30
N LEU A 151 2.10 6.87 7.44
CA LEU A 151 1.89 5.79 6.50
C LEU A 151 1.30 4.57 7.23
N ILE A 152 0.18 4.06 6.68
CA ILE A 152 -0.51 2.88 7.19
C ILE A 152 -0.50 1.81 6.10
N GLY A 153 0.10 0.63 6.36
CA GLY A 153 0.11 -0.48 5.40
C GLY A 153 1.19 -1.52 5.64
N GLY A 154 1.18 -2.57 4.84
CA GLY A 154 2.18 -3.62 4.84
C GLY A 154 3.46 -3.20 4.09
N PHE A 155 4.61 -3.72 4.52
CA PHE A 155 5.92 -3.40 3.93
C PHE A 155 6.46 -4.49 3.02
N HIS A 156 5.74 -5.59 2.89
CA HIS A 156 6.12 -6.76 2.08
C HIS A 156 7.48 -7.37 2.46
N PHE A 157 7.75 -7.52 3.77
CA PHE A 157 9.02 -8.03 4.29
C PHE A 157 8.93 -9.42 4.90
N MET A 158 7.75 -10.06 4.86
CA MET A 158 7.49 -11.31 5.59
C MET A 158 8.43 -12.47 5.21
N ASP A 159 8.97 -12.47 3.99
CA ASP A 159 9.89 -13.51 3.51
C ASP A 159 11.36 -13.22 3.82
N ILE A 160 11.69 -12.08 4.41
CA ILE A 160 13.06 -11.74 4.80
C ILE A 160 13.44 -12.52 6.05
N ASP A 161 14.49 -13.33 5.97
CA ASP A 161 14.99 -14.08 7.12
C ASP A 161 15.58 -13.16 8.18
N VAL A 162 15.10 -13.33 9.42
CA VAL A 162 15.59 -12.65 10.63
C VAL A 162 16.00 -13.62 11.72
N SER A 163 16.10 -14.91 11.44
CA SER A 163 16.39 -15.98 12.42
C SER A 163 17.76 -15.83 13.06
N SER A 164 18.74 -15.30 12.34
CA SER A 164 20.08 -14.99 12.85
C SER A 164 20.13 -13.77 13.78
N GLY A 165 19.03 -13.03 13.91
CA GLY A 165 19.00 -11.75 14.62
C GLY A 165 19.65 -10.58 13.86
N TYR A 166 20.05 -10.80 12.60
CA TYR A 166 20.67 -9.80 11.72
C TYR A 166 20.10 -9.86 10.30
N SER A 167 19.83 -8.70 9.71
CA SER A 167 19.39 -8.56 8.32
C SER A 167 19.85 -7.21 7.76
N ASP A 168 20.73 -7.23 6.77
CA ASP A 168 21.17 -6.02 6.07
C ASP A 168 20.01 -5.29 5.41
N VAL A 169 19.08 -6.04 4.82
CA VAL A 169 17.91 -5.49 4.12
C VAL A 169 17.05 -4.69 5.08
N LEU A 170 16.70 -5.25 6.25
CA LEU A 170 15.87 -4.56 7.23
C LEU A 170 16.62 -3.44 7.95
N ASN A 171 17.94 -3.58 8.15
CA ASN A 171 18.76 -2.50 8.69
C ASN A 171 18.73 -1.28 7.75
N LYS A 172 18.96 -1.53 6.45
CA LYS A 172 18.92 -0.47 5.45
C LYS A 172 17.53 0.14 5.30
N ALA A 173 16.48 -0.70 5.35
CA ALA A 173 15.11 -0.23 5.33
C ALA A 173 14.81 0.70 6.51
N ALA A 174 15.17 0.31 7.74
CA ALA A 174 14.99 1.15 8.92
C ALA A 174 15.76 2.47 8.80
N GLU A 175 17.02 2.44 8.34
CA GLU A 175 17.84 3.64 8.13
C GLU A 175 17.14 4.63 7.17
N VAL A 176 16.66 4.15 6.03
CA VAL A 176 15.98 4.99 5.03
C VAL A 176 14.65 5.53 5.55
N LEU A 177 13.82 4.67 6.19
CA LEU A 177 12.52 5.08 6.74
C LEU A 177 12.65 6.07 7.91
N MET A 178 13.76 6.02 8.62
CA MET A 178 14.08 6.95 9.71
C MET A 178 14.74 8.25 9.25
N THR A 179 15.09 8.38 7.96
CA THR A 179 15.69 9.59 7.43
C THR A 179 14.73 10.77 7.57
N GLU A 180 15.20 11.83 8.19
CA GLU A 180 14.47 13.08 8.34
C GLU A 180 14.68 13.95 7.09
N HIS A 181 13.60 14.59 6.67
CA HIS A 181 13.66 15.58 5.60
C HIS A 181 13.53 16.98 6.21
N GLU A 182 14.44 17.87 5.84
CA GLU A 182 14.45 19.24 6.34
C GLU A 182 13.07 19.92 6.16
N GLY A 183 12.58 20.53 7.23
CA GLY A 183 11.31 21.25 7.24
C GLY A 183 10.05 20.35 7.25
N ARG A 184 10.18 19.04 7.52
CA ARG A 184 9.04 18.14 7.61
C ARG A 184 9.00 17.37 8.93
N THR A 185 7.78 17.05 9.37
CA THR A 185 7.56 16.13 10.49
C THR A 185 8.09 14.74 10.11
N PRO A 186 8.82 14.05 11.01
CA PRO A 186 9.21 12.67 10.79
C PRO A 186 7.99 11.76 10.57
N THR A 187 8.05 10.89 9.56
CA THR A 187 6.94 9.98 9.24
C THR A 187 6.67 9.00 10.39
N MET A 188 5.40 8.88 10.80
CA MET A 188 4.92 7.81 11.66
C MET A 188 4.41 6.64 10.82
N PHE A 189 4.78 5.42 11.19
CA PHE A 189 4.43 4.21 10.46
C PHE A 189 3.52 3.30 11.29
N TYR A 190 2.41 2.88 10.71
CA TYR A 190 1.56 1.81 11.22
C TYR A 190 1.61 0.66 10.22
N THR A 191 2.12 -0.49 10.66
CA THR A 191 2.30 -1.62 9.75
C THR A 191 1.53 -2.86 10.19
N CYS A 192 1.32 -3.79 9.24
CA CYS A 192 0.54 -5.00 9.47
C CYS A 192 0.82 -6.04 8.37
N HIS A 193 0.00 -7.10 8.34
CA HIS A 193 -0.19 -8.03 7.22
C HIS A 193 1.15 -8.58 6.67
N CYS A 194 1.50 -8.24 5.43
CA CYS A 194 2.68 -8.76 4.74
C CYS A 194 4.03 -8.22 5.24
N THR A 195 4.05 -7.36 6.25
CA THR A 195 5.31 -7.00 6.91
C THR A 195 5.92 -8.19 7.64
N GLY A 196 5.08 -9.08 8.19
CA GLY A 196 5.51 -10.20 9.01
C GLY A 196 5.78 -9.80 10.47
N ALA A 197 5.33 -10.62 11.41
CA ALA A 197 5.46 -10.33 12.85
C ALA A 197 6.92 -10.32 13.34
N ALA A 198 7.75 -11.21 12.80
CA ALA A 198 9.18 -11.28 13.15
C ALA A 198 9.93 -10.06 12.59
N GLN A 199 9.64 -9.66 11.35
CA GLN A 199 10.23 -8.52 10.69
C GLN A 199 9.76 -7.20 11.34
N TYR A 200 8.49 -7.10 11.73
CA TYR A 200 8.01 -6.00 12.56
C TYR A 200 8.81 -5.89 13.87
N SER A 201 8.94 -7.00 14.60
CA SER A 201 9.68 -7.01 15.88
C SER A 201 11.15 -6.62 15.70
N TYR A 202 11.74 -6.98 14.58
CA TYR A 202 13.10 -6.60 14.20
C TYR A 202 13.21 -5.09 13.92
N LEU A 203 12.29 -4.55 13.12
CA LEU A 203 12.25 -3.12 12.75
C LEU A 203 11.88 -2.24 13.94
N LYS A 204 10.95 -2.67 14.81
CA LYS A 204 10.51 -1.92 15.99
C LYS A 204 11.68 -1.57 16.93
N LYS A 205 12.64 -2.48 17.09
CA LYS A 205 13.85 -2.22 17.89
C LYS A 205 14.74 -1.11 17.35
N ARG A 206 14.60 -0.78 16.05
CA ARG A 206 15.41 0.23 15.34
C ARG A 206 14.66 1.52 15.13
N MET A 207 13.37 1.41 14.83
CA MET A 207 12.51 2.53 14.52
C MET A 207 11.78 3.09 15.76
N CYS A 208 11.87 2.40 16.90
CA CYS A 208 11.32 2.80 18.19
C CYS A 208 9.85 3.28 18.06
N ASP A 209 9.57 4.48 18.55
CA ASP A 209 8.21 5.04 18.58
C ASP A 209 7.68 5.46 17.21
N ARG A 210 8.49 5.39 16.16
CA ARG A 210 8.07 5.70 14.79
C ARG A 210 7.44 4.53 14.03
N LEU A 211 7.37 3.33 14.61
CA LEU A 211 6.76 2.17 14.00
C LEU A 211 5.83 1.48 15.00
N GLU A 212 4.55 1.35 14.66
CA GLU A 212 3.56 0.61 15.43
C GLU A 212 2.92 -0.51 14.61
N TYR A 213 2.44 -1.55 15.28
CA TYR A 213 1.66 -2.62 14.65
C TYR A 213 0.18 -2.30 14.75
N LEU A 214 -0.54 -2.39 13.64
CA LEU A 214 -1.98 -2.16 13.58
C LEU A 214 -2.70 -3.45 13.19
N SER A 215 -3.46 -4.02 14.11
CA SER A 215 -4.27 -5.21 13.85
C SER A 215 -5.67 -4.85 13.35
N SER A 216 -6.31 -5.78 12.65
CA SER A 216 -7.71 -5.63 12.26
C SER A 216 -8.60 -5.33 13.47
N GLY A 217 -9.47 -4.34 13.34
CA GLY A 217 -10.38 -3.90 14.40
C GLY A 217 -9.78 -2.95 15.43
N GLN A 218 -8.49 -2.63 15.37
CA GLN A 218 -7.91 -1.58 16.18
C GLN A 218 -8.26 -0.19 15.63
N THR A 219 -8.37 0.76 16.53
CA THR A 219 -8.49 2.19 16.23
C THR A 219 -7.23 2.90 16.70
N VAL A 220 -6.72 3.81 15.91
CA VAL A 220 -5.61 4.69 16.24
C VAL A 220 -6.01 6.14 15.92
N GLU A 221 -5.69 7.02 16.84
CA GLU A 221 -5.78 8.47 16.60
C GLU A 221 -4.44 8.96 16.05
N ILE A 222 -4.49 9.69 14.95
CA ILE A 222 -3.29 10.13 14.20
C ILE A 222 -3.30 11.64 14.01
#